data_4b7886861e653b3b96d67f29845c5b55
#
_entry.id   4b7886861e653b3b96d67f29845c5b55
#
_cell.length_a   1.000
_cell.length_b   1.000
_cell.length_c   1.000
_cell.angle_alpha   90.00
_cell.angle_beta   90.00
_cell.angle_gamma   90.00
#
_symmetry.space_group_name_H-M   'P 1'
#
loop_
_entity.id
_entity.type
_entity.pdbx_description
1 polymer ?
#
loop_
_entity_poly.entity_id
_entity_poly.type
_entity_poly.pdbx_seq_one_letter_code
_entity_poly.pdbx_strand_id
1 'polypeptide(L)'
;INMENFYHQLLENNKDWVAEKLAINPHYFEKLAAGQKPPVLWIGCADSRVPANEIIGAMPGEVFVHRNVANMVIHTDMNMLSCLDYAVSILGVQHVIVCGHYNCGGVMAAMTDKQYGLVDNWIDHIKDVYRFNKIELDGISDLEARARRFVELNVIEQVRDLQKTAVVKAAWRNAKTPSLHGWVYDVAN
;
A
#
# COMPACT_ATOMS: atom_id res chain seq x y z
N ILE A 1 25.92 -11.34 -6.57
CA ILE A 1 26.00 -10.66 -5.27
C ILE A 1 26.21 -11.74 -4.23
N ASN A 2 27.33 -11.66 -3.49
CA ASN A 2 27.50 -12.52 -2.33
C ASN A 2 26.51 -12.08 -1.25
N MET A 3 25.52 -12.93 -0.94
CA MET A 3 24.39 -12.59 -0.05
C MET A 3 24.85 -12.25 1.38
N GLU A 4 25.92 -12.86 1.85
CA GLU A 4 26.49 -12.57 3.17
C GLU A 4 27.08 -11.15 3.23
N ASN A 5 27.79 -10.74 2.18
CA ASN A 5 28.30 -9.37 2.05
C ASN A 5 27.16 -8.34 1.95
N PHE A 6 26.06 -8.68 1.26
CA PHE A 6 24.91 -7.79 1.15
C PHE A 6 24.25 -7.54 2.51
N TYR A 7 24.07 -8.57 3.33
CA TYR A 7 23.50 -8.41 4.68
C TYR A 7 24.35 -7.49 5.57
N HIS A 8 25.67 -7.70 5.57
CA HIS A 8 26.60 -6.83 6.31
C HIS A 8 26.55 -5.39 5.81
N GLN A 9 26.45 -5.20 4.50
CA GLN A 9 26.30 -3.87 3.91
C GLN A 9 25.05 -3.13 4.41
N LEU A 10 23.93 -3.83 4.63
CA LEU A 10 22.71 -3.20 5.17
C LEU A 10 22.95 -2.64 6.58
N LEU A 11 23.74 -3.32 7.42
CA LEU A 11 24.08 -2.84 8.76
C LEU A 11 24.98 -1.61 8.71
N GLU A 12 25.98 -1.59 7.84
CA GLU A 12 26.83 -0.43 7.64
C GLU A 12 26.03 0.77 7.08
N ASN A 13 25.19 0.56 6.06
CA ASN A 13 24.29 1.59 5.53
C ASN A 13 23.40 2.19 6.62
N ASN A 14 22.93 1.36 7.58
CA ASN A 14 22.15 1.88 8.70
C ASN A 14 22.97 2.77 9.63
N LYS A 15 24.23 2.42 9.92
CA LYS A 15 25.12 3.27 10.71
C LYS A 15 25.37 4.62 10.03
N ASP A 16 25.63 4.60 8.74
CA ASP A 16 25.84 5.81 7.94
C ASP A 16 24.59 6.69 7.95
N TRP A 17 23.42 6.08 7.74
CA TRP A 17 22.13 6.77 7.81
C TRP A 17 21.89 7.43 9.17
N VAL A 18 22.21 6.74 10.28
CA VAL A 18 22.10 7.31 11.63
C VAL A 18 23.04 8.51 11.77
N ALA A 19 24.29 8.38 11.34
CA ALA A 19 25.27 9.46 11.41
C ALA A 19 24.83 10.69 10.61
N GLU A 20 24.32 10.50 9.39
CA GLU A 20 23.76 11.58 8.56
C GLU A 20 22.60 12.30 9.26
N LYS A 21 21.64 11.56 9.82
CA LYS A 21 20.49 12.16 10.51
C LYS A 21 20.89 12.97 11.72
N LEU A 22 21.84 12.48 12.52
CA LEU A 22 22.37 13.19 13.69
C LEU A 22 23.21 14.41 13.31
N ALA A 23 23.94 14.36 12.18
CA ALA A 23 24.68 15.51 11.68
C ALA A 23 23.75 16.67 11.25
N ILE A 24 22.58 16.34 10.68
CA ILE A 24 21.57 17.36 10.28
C ILE A 24 20.79 17.85 11.50
N ASN A 25 20.40 16.95 12.40
CA ASN A 25 19.62 17.26 13.59
C ASN A 25 20.03 16.35 14.77
N PRO A 26 20.79 16.83 15.74
CA PRO A 26 21.22 16.02 16.91
C PRO A 26 20.06 15.43 17.71
N HIS A 27 18.86 16.03 17.65
CA HIS A 27 17.67 15.54 18.37
C HIS A 27 16.72 14.74 17.48
N TYR A 28 17.17 14.25 16.32
CA TYR A 28 16.31 13.58 15.34
C TYR A 28 15.58 12.36 15.93
N PHE A 29 16.32 11.46 16.58
CA PHE A 29 15.75 10.24 17.16
C PHE A 29 14.98 10.49 18.45
N GLU A 30 15.34 11.48 19.23
CA GLU A 30 14.59 11.88 20.43
C GLU A 30 13.15 12.31 20.07
N LYS A 31 12.99 13.07 18.99
CA LYS A 31 11.67 13.46 18.48
C LYS A 31 10.85 12.27 18.03
N LEU A 32 11.46 11.31 17.34
CA LEU A 32 10.77 10.09 16.91
C LEU A 32 10.39 9.19 18.10
N ALA A 33 11.25 9.10 19.11
CA ALA A 33 10.99 8.31 20.31
C ALA A 33 9.87 8.87 21.18
N ALA A 34 9.53 10.15 21.04
CA ALA A 34 8.45 10.79 21.80
C ALA A 34 7.05 10.32 21.41
N GLY A 35 6.89 9.61 20.28
CA GLY A 35 5.63 9.05 19.80
C GLY A 35 5.38 9.30 18.33
N GLN A 36 4.19 8.89 17.84
CA GLN A 36 3.78 9.10 16.48
C GLN A 36 2.37 9.68 16.40
N LYS A 37 2.15 10.56 15.43
CA LYS A 37 0.83 11.08 15.07
C LYS A 37 0.77 11.30 13.55
N PRO A 38 0.86 10.22 12.77
CA PRO A 38 0.85 10.33 11.32
C PRO A 38 -0.50 10.84 10.83
N PRO A 39 -0.53 11.80 9.90
CA PRO A 39 -1.77 12.26 9.28
C PRO A 39 -2.34 11.26 8.26
N VAL A 40 -1.54 10.30 7.81
CA VAL A 40 -1.86 9.43 6.68
C VAL A 40 -1.66 7.96 7.04
N LEU A 41 -2.65 7.12 6.66
CA LEU A 41 -2.46 5.68 6.46
C LEU A 41 -2.26 5.42 4.96
N TRP A 42 -1.17 4.73 4.64
CA TRP A 42 -0.89 4.23 3.30
C TRP A 42 -1.15 2.72 3.24
N ILE A 43 -1.97 2.29 2.26
CA ILE A 43 -2.19 0.88 1.92
C ILE A 43 -1.62 0.67 0.52
N GLY A 44 -0.47 0.02 0.43
CA GLY A 44 0.27 -0.14 -0.81
C GLY A 44 0.62 -1.58 -1.15
N CYS A 45 1.21 -1.75 -2.33
CA CYS A 45 1.73 -3.04 -2.75
C CYS A 45 3.02 -3.39 -1.99
N ALA A 46 3.21 -4.70 -1.73
CA ALA A 46 4.45 -5.25 -1.18
C ALA A 46 5.63 -5.23 -2.18
N ASP A 47 5.40 -4.82 -3.43
CA ASP A 47 6.42 -4.70 -4.47
C ASP A 47 7.60 -3.83 -3.99
N SER A 48 8.82 -4.36 -4.11
CA SER A 48 10.04 -3.71 -3.61
C SER A 48 10.37 -2.37 -4.29
N ARG A 49 9.76 -2.10 -5.44
CA ARG A 49 9.94 -0.87 -6.23
C ARG A 49 9.01 0.27 -5.78
N VAL A 50 8.14 0.02 -4.79
CA VAL A 50 7.12 0.98 -4.33
C VAL A 50 7.31 1.31 -2.85
N PRO A 51 8.39 2.00 -2.47
CA PRO A 51 8.64 2.40 -1.08
C PRO A 51 7.77 3.62 -0.73
N ALA A 52 6.78 3.43 0.16
CA ALA A 52 5.74 4.41 0.46
C ALA A 52 6.28 5.82 0.80
N ASN A 53 7.15 5.91 1.80
CA ASN A 53 7.69 7.19 2.25
C ASN A 53 8.52 7.89 1.18
N GLU A 54 9.33 7.13 0.44
CA GLU A 54 10.27 7.68 -0.54
C GLU A 54 9.54 8.33 -1.72
N ILE A 55 8.54 7.64 -2.29
CA ILE A 55 7.83 8.14 -3.48
C ILE A 55 6.95 9.36 -3.21
N ILE A 56 6.60 9.62 -1.96
CA ILE A 56 5.82 10.82 -1.59
C ILE A 56 6.64 11.85 -0.81
N GLY A 57 7.94 11.61 -0.65
CA GLY A 57 8.84 12.52 0.07
C GLY A 57 8.52 12.67 1.56
N ALA A 58 7.90 11.66 2.18
CA ALA A 58 7.52 11.71 3.59
C ALA A 58 8.66 11.26 4.51
N MET A 59 8.77 11.94 5.64
CA MET A 59 9.74 11.61 6.67
C MET A 59 9.23 10.48 7.58
N PRO A 60 10.13 9.78 8.29
CA PRO A 60 9.73 8.86 9.36
C PRO A 60 8.79 9.53 10.37
N GLY A 61 7.69 8.84 10.71
CA GLY A 61 6.65 9.34 11.61
C GLY A 61 5.46 10.03 10.92
N GLU A 62 5.55 10.34 9.63
CA GLU A 62 4.48 11.05 8.90
C GLU A 62 3.47 10.12 8.23
N VAL A 63 3.82 8.86 8.00
CA VAL A 63 2.96 7.89 7.31
C VAL A 63 2.91 6.59 8.09
N PHE A 64 1.71 6.13 8.42
CA PHE A 64 1.46 4.78 8.91
C PHE A 64 1.28 3.86 7.72
N VAL A 65 1.99 2.74 7.63
CA VAL A 65 2.11 1.97 6.38
C VAL A 65 1.61 0.55 6.58
N HIS A 66 0.69 0.14 5.70
CA HIS A 66 0.32 -1.26 5.48
C HIS A 66 0.65 -1.67 4.05
N ARG A 67 1.22 -2.86 3.86
CA ARG A 67 1.57 -3.38 2.53
C ARG A 67 1.17 -4.85 2.40
N ASN A 68 0.60 -5.19 1.26
CA ASN A 68 0.29 -6.57 0.86
C ASN A 68 0.40 -6.73 -0.67
N VAL A 69 0.26 -7.94 -1.17
CA VAL A 69 0.29 -8.16 -2.62
C VAL A 69 -0.90 -7.45 -3.27
N ALA A 70 -0.61 -6.52 -4.19
CA ALA A 70 -1.58 -5.73 -4.96
C ALA A 70 -2.48 -4.80 -4.12
N ASN A 71 -2.00 -4.26 -3.00
CA ASN A 71 -2.67 -3.22 -2.22
C ASN A 71 -4.16 -3.51 -1.91
N MET A 72 -4.46 -4.73 -1.52
CA MET A 72 -5.82 -5.22 -1.32
C MET A 72 -6.42 -4.80 0.02
N VAL A 73 -7.73 -4.53 0.01
CA VAL A 73 -8.57 -4.31 1.19
C VAL A 73 -9.60 -5.44 1.25
N ILE A 74 -9.29 -6.50 1.96
CA ILE A 74 -10.12 -7.68 2.07
C ILE A 74 -10.81 -7.68 3.44
N HIS A 75 -12.16 -7.78 3.47
CA HIS A 75 -12.95 -7.62 4.70
C HIS A 75 -12.76 -8.74 5.73
N THR A 76 -12.06 -9.81 5.40
CA THR A 76 -11.69 -10.91 6.30
C THR A 76 -10.19 -10.93 6.63
N ASP A 77 -9.41 -10.02 6.05
CA ASP A 77 -7.98 -9.87 6.37
C ASP A 77 -7.83 -9.08 7.68
N MET A 78 -7.70 -9.81 8.79
CA MET A 78 -7.54 -9.21 10.11
C MET A 78 -6.26 -8.39 10.24
N ASN A 79 -5.22 -8.67 9.46
CA ASN A 79 -3.99 -7.89 9.48
C ASN A 79 -4.24 -6.48 8.93
N MET A 80 -4.85 -6.35 7.75
CA MET A 80 -5.20 -5.06 7.16
C MET A 80 -6.24 -4.33 8.03
N LEU A 81 -7.29 -5.03 8.48
CA LEU A 81 -8.34 -4.43 9.32
C LEU A 81 -7.80 -3.91 10.66
N SER A 82 -6.88 -4.63 11.30
CA SER A 82 -6.24 -4.19 12.55
C SER A 82 -5.37 -2.95 12.33
N CYS A 83 -4.64 -2.90 11.22
CA CYS A 83 -3.86 -1.73 10.83
C CYS A 83 -4.77 -0.52 10.56
N LEU A 84 -5.87 -0.71 9.84
CA LEU A 84 -6.87 0.32 9.56
C LEU A 84 -7.52 0.85 10.85
N ASP A 85 -7.95 -0.05 11.73
CA ASP A 85 -8.58 0.34 12.99
C ASP A 85 -7.61 1.11 13.89
N TYR A 86 -6.38 0.65 14.03
CA TYR A 86 -5.36 1.35 14.79
C TYR A 86 -5.08 2.74 14.22
N ALA A 87 -4.94 2.86 12.91
CA ALA A 87 -4.68 4.14 12.25
C ALA A 87 -5.85 5.14 12.43
N VAL A 88 -7.08 4.67 12.23
CA VAL A 88 -8.28 5.54 12.27
C VAL A 88 -8.73 5.82 13.70
N SER A 89 -8.86 4.77 14.53
CA SER A 89 -9.47 4.87 15.85
C SER A 89 -8.48 5.31 16.94
N ILE A 90 -7.21 4.96 16.83
CA ILE A 90 -6.19 5.24 17.85
C ILE A 90 -5.29 6.42 17.43
N LEU A 91 -4.72 6.38 16.23
CA LEU A 91 -3.81 7.44 15.75
C LEU A 91 -4.56 8.66 15.20
N GLY A 92 -5.81 8.48 14.77
CA GLY A 92 -6.65 9.58 14.26
C GLY A 92 -6.17 10.12 12.91
N VAL A 93 -5.73 9.25 12.00
CA VAL A 93 -5.30 9.67 10.66
C VAL A 93 -6.40 10.43 9.93
N GLN A 94 -6.01 11.46 9.18
CA GLN A 94 -6.95 12.31 8.43
C GLN A 94 -7.20 11.79 7.02
N HIS A 95 -6.25 11.00 6.50
CA HIS A 95 -6.29 10.47 5.14
C HIS A 95 -5.93 8.99 5.13
N VAL A 96 -6.64 8.22 4.31
CA VAL A 96 -6.26 6.84 3.94
C VAL A 96 -6.05 6.81 2.43
N ILE A 97 -4.86 6.38 2.02
CA ILE A 97 -4.48 6.30 0.62
C ILE A 97 -4.32 4.83 0.25
N VAL A 98 -5.08 4.36 -0.73
CA VAL A 98 -4.79 3.10 -1.42
C VAL A 98 -3.94 3.43 -2.63
N CYS A 99 -2.72 2.93 -2.67
CA CYS A 99 -1.82 3.16 -3.78
C CYS A 99 -1.47 1.87 -4.50
N GLY A 100 -2.00 1.71 -5.71
CA GLY A 100 -1.56 0.71 -6.66
C GLY A 100 -0.35 1.18 -7.46
N HIS A 101 0.14 0.32 -8.32
CA HIS A 101 1.21 0.70 -9.26
C HIS A 101 1.07 -0.07 -10.56
N TYR A 102 1.47 0.55 -11.66
CA TYR A 102 1.54 -0.16 -12.93
C TYR A 102 2.61 -1.25 -12.89
N ASN A 103 2.48 -2.24 -13.76
CA ASN A 103 3.30 -3.46 -13.77
C ASN A 103 3.28 -4.25 -12.44
N CYS A 104 2.15 -4.24 -11.73
CA CYS A 104 1.96 -5.01 -10.51
C CYS A 104 1.91 -6.50 -10.80
N GLY A 105 2.82 -7.27 -10.20
CA GLY A 105 2.90 -8.73 -10.41
C GLY A 105 1.62 -9.47 -9.99
N GLY A 106 0.97 -9.06 -8.89
CA GLY A 106 -0.28 -9.67 -8.44
C GLY A 106 -1.46 -9.40 -9.39
N VAL A 107 -1.56 -8.17 -9.92
CA VAL A 107 -2.58 -7.81 -10.92
C VAL A 107 -2.34 -8.56 -12.23
N MET A 108 -1.09 -8.63 -12.70
CA MET A 108 -0.73 -9.39 -13.90
C MET A 108 -1.03 -10.88 -13.76
N ALA A 109 -0.73 -11.48 -12.59
CA ALA A 109 -1.04 -12.87 -12.31
C ALA A 109 -2.54 -13.16 -12.37
N ALA A 110 -3.38 -12.23 -11.90
CA ALA A 110 -4.84 -12.35 -11.95
C ALA A 110 -5.42 -12.32 -13.38
N MET A 111 -4.66 -11.88 -14.38
CA MET A 111 -5.05 -11.91 -15.80
C MET A 111 -4.72 -13.25 -16.48
N THR A 112 -4.13 -14.21 -15.75
CA THR A 112 -3.70 -15.50 -16.30
C THR A 112 -4.33 -16.67 -15.54
N ASP A 113 -4.33 -17.86 -16.19
CA ASP A 113 -4.74 -19.10 -15.57
C ASP A 113 -3.56 -19.89 -14.96
N LYS A 114 -2.38 -19.25 -14.89
CA LYS A 114 -1.19 -19.86 -14.30
C LYS A 114 -1.39 -20.07 -12.80
N GLN A 115 -0.99 -21.24 -12.32
CA GLN A 115 -1.00 -21.59 -10.91
C GLN A 115 0.34 -21.24 -10.26
N TYR A 116 0.28 -20.56 -9.12
CA TYR A 116 1.44 -20.10 -8.34
C TYR A 116 1.52 -20.78 -6.95
N GLY A 117 0.50 -21.53 -6.57
CA GLY A 117 0.39 -22.19 -5.28
C GLY A 117 -0.42 -21.42 -4.25
N LEU A 118 0.06 -21.31 -3.01
CA LEU A 118 -0.71 -20.70 -1.90
C LEU A 118 -1.19 -19.26 -2.22
N VAL A 119 -0.41 -18.50 -2.94
CA VAL A 119 -0.76 -17.13 -3.30
C VAL A 119 -1.98 -17.03 -4.22
N ASP A 120 -2.39 -18.11 -4.88
CA ASP A 120 -3.57 -18.13 -5.74
C ASP A 120 -4.85 -17.79 -4.96
N ASN A 121 -4.94 -18.21 -3.68
CA ASN A 121 -6.07 -17.83 -2.82
C ASN A 121 -6.19 -16.30 -2.63
N TRP A 122 -5.06 -15.61 -2.61
CA TRP A 122 -5.02 -14.14 -2.54
C TRP A 122 -5.33 -13.52 -3.90
N ILE A 123 -4.74 -14.06 -4.96
CA ILE A 123 -4.94 -13.58 -6.35
C ILE A 123 -6.41 -13.72 -6.77
N ASP A 124 -7.15 -14.69 -6.27
CA ASP A 124 -8.57 -14.87 -6.58
C ASP A 124 -9.43 -13.67 -6.16
N HIS A 125 -9.07 -12.96 -5.09
CA HIS A 125 -9.71 -11.68 -4.75
C HIS A 125 -9.45 -10.60 -5.82
N ILE A 126 -8.28 -10.61 -6.44
CA ILE A 126 -7.96 -9.69 -7.54
C ILE A 126 -8.72 -10.09 -8.82
N LYS A 127 -8.85 -11.41 -9.09
CA LYS A 127 -9.67 -11.91 -10.20
C LYS A 127 -11.14 -11.53 -10.05
N ASP A 128 -11.68 -11.42 -8.84
CA ASP A 128 -13.03 -10.91 -8.63
C ASP A 128 -13.19 -9.48 -9.13
N VAL A 129 -12.19 -8.62 -8.91
CA VAL A 129 -12.21 -7.25 -9.48
C VAL A 129 -12.23 -7.29 -11.01
N TYR A 130 -11.46 -8.18 -11.64
CA TYR A 130 -11.52 -8.38 -13.09
C TYR A 130 -12.93 -8.80 -13.52
N ARG A 131 -13.50 -9.79 -12.83
CA ARG A 131 -14.85 -10.33 -13.11
C ARG A 131 -15.92 -9.24 -13.04
N PHE A 132 -15.87 -8.34 -12.06
CA PHE A 132 -16.79 -7.21 -11.93
C PHE A 132 -16.68 -6.21 -13.06
N ASN A 133 -15.49 -6.07 -13.65
CA ASN A 133 -15.19 -5.12 -14.71
C ASN A 133 -14.92 -5.79 -16.07
N LYS A 134 -15.38 -7.05 -16.23
CA LYS A 134 -15.03 -7.90 -17.38
C LYS A 134 -15.37 -7.26 -18.74
N ILE A 135 -16.53 -6.63 -18.86
CA ILE A 135 -16.97 -6.02 -20.12
C ILE A 135 -16.03 -4.90 -20.53
N GLU A 136 -15.62 -4.03 -19.59
CA GLU A 136 -14.68 -2.94 -19.85
C GLU A 136 -13.30 -3.49 -20.21
N LEU A 137 -12.78 -4.41 -19.39
CA LEU A 137 -11.42 -4.93 -19.56
C LEU A 137 -11.27 -5.77 -20.83
N ASP A 138 -12.23 -6.64 -21.14
CA ASP A 138 -12.20 -7.45 -22.36
C ASP A 138 -12.36 -6.61 -23.64
N GLY A 139 -12.96 -5.41 -23.51
CA GLY A 139 -13.07 -4.45 -24.61
C GLY A 139 -11.74 -3.78 -24.98
N ILE A 140 -10.72 -3.85 -24.13
CA ILE A 140 -9.39 -3.30 -24.40
C ILE A 140 -8.53 -4.39 -25.06
N SER A 141 -8.27 -4.26 -26.35
CA SER A 141 -7.53 -5.26 -27.13
C SER A 141 -6.03 -5.31 -26.80
N ASP A 142 -5.43 -4.15 -26.52
CA ASP A 142 -4.03 -4.05 -26.12
C ASP A 142 -3.85 -4.56 -24.69
N LEU A 143 -2.97 -5.56 -24.52
CA LEU A 143 -2.76 -6.23 -23.23
C LEU A 143 -2.12 -5.33 -22.17
N GLU A 144 -1.22 -4.44 -22.57
CA GLU A 144 -0.58 -3.50 -21.64
C GLU A 144 -1.58 -2.46 -21.17
N ALA A 145 -2.34 -1.86 -22.08
CA ALA A 145 -3.40 -0.92 -21.75
C ALA A 145 -4.46 -1.56 -20.85
N ARG A 146 -4.85 -2.82 -21.14
CA ARG A 146 -5.77 -3.60 -20.29
C ARG A 146 -5.21 -3.81 -18.88
N ALA A 147 -3.95 -4.19 -18.75
CA ALA A 147 -3.30 -4.37 -17.46
C ALA A 147 -3.21 -3.06 -16.68
N ARG A 148 -2.85 -1.95 -17.32
CA ARG A 148 -2.85 -0.61 -16.70
C ARG A 148 -4.24 -0.24 -16.19
N ARG A 149 -5.26 -0.42 -17.03
CA ARG A 149 -6.65 -0.14 -16.62
C ARG A 149 -7.11 -1.05 -15.48
N PHE A 150 -6.69 -2.30 -15.47
CA PHE A 150 -7.02 -3.23 -14.38
C PHE A 150 -6.39 -2.80 -13.05
N VAL A 151 -5.15 -2.30 -13.05
CA VAL A 151 -4.54 -1.70 -11.85
C VAL A 151 -5.40 -0.56 -11.31
N GLU A 152 -5.88 0.34 -12.19
CA GLU A 152 -6.73 1.47 -11.78
C GLU A 152 -8.07 1.00 -11.20
N LEU A 153 -8.73 0.04 -11.85
CA LEU A 153 -9.98 -0.54 -11.37
C LEU A 153 -9.81 -1.29 -10.04
N ASN A 154 -8.67 -1.96 -9.85
CA ASN A 154 -8.34 -2.57 -8.56
C ASN A 154 -8.25 -1.51 -7.46
N VAL A 155 -7.55 -0.41 -7.69
CA VAL A 155 -7.47 0.69 -6.71
C VAL A 155 -8.86 1.25 -6.40
N ILE A 156 -9.69 1.48 -7.41
CA ILE A 156 -11.06 1.97 -7.24
C ILE A 156 -11.88 1.02 -6.36
N GLU A 157 -11.78 -0.30 -6.60
CA GLU A 157 -12.54 -1.27 -5.81
C GLU A 157 -12.03 -1.33 -4.36
N GLN A 158 -10.71 -1.28 -4.15
CA GLN A 158 -10.17 -1.28 -2.79
C GLN A 158 -10.58 -0.03 -1.99
N VAL A 159 -10.70 1.14 -2.63
CA VAL A 159 -11.26 2.35 -1.99
C VAL A 159 -12.74 2.15 -1.65
N ARG A 160 -13.53 1.52 -2.54
CA ARG A 160 -14.93 1.16 -2.25
C ARG A 160 -15.03 0.19 -1.08
N ASP A 161 -14.12 -0.77 -1.00
CA ASP A 161 -14.09 -1.74 0.09
C ASP A 161 -13.71 -1.10 1.43
N LEU A 162 -12.82 -0.10 1.44
CA LEU A 162 -12.57 0.72 2.63
C LEU A 162 -13.85 1.38 3.15
N GLN A 163 -14.65 1.97 2.26
CA GLN A 163 -15.92 2.62 2.63
C GLN A 163 -16.92 1.65 3.31
N LYS A 164 -16.85 0.38 2.95
CA LYS A 164 -17.73 -0.67 3.48
C LYS A 164 -17.27 -1.20 4.84
N THR A 165 -16.02 -0.94 5.25
CA THR A 165 -15.51 -1.40 6.54
C THR A 165 -16.27 -0.79 7.72
N ALA A 166 -16.41 -1.55 8.81
CA ALA A 166 -17.02 -1.06 10.03
C ALA A 166 -16.26 0.12 10.64
N VAL A 167 -14.94 0.12 10.52
CA VAL A 167 -14.04 1.16 11.03
C VAL A 167 -14.34 2.51 10.36
N VAL A 168 -14.32 2.56 9.03
CA VAL A 168 -14.57 3.80 8.29
C VAL A 168 -15.99 4.28 8.47
N LYS A 169 -16.99 3.38 8.43
CA LYS A 169 -18.39 3.72 8.69
C LYS A 169 -18.60 4.30 10.09
N ALA A 170 -17.92 3.74 11.10
CA ALA A 170 -18.00 4.26 12.47
C ALA A 170 -17.39 5.66 12.59
N ALA A 171 -16.21 5.87 11.99
CA ALA A 171 -15.55 7.16 11.97
C ALA A 171 -16.39 8.23 11.29
N TRP A 172 -16.99 7.93 10.15
CA TRP A 172 -17.82 8.87 9.39
C TRP A 172 -19.17 9.22 10.05
N ARG A 173 -19.66 8.41 10.98
CA ARG A 173 -20.85 8.77 11.77
C ARG A 173 -20.58 9.94 12.72
N ASN A 174 -19.34 10.07 13.19
CA ASN A 174 -18.97 11.06 14.19
C ASN A 174 -18.18 12.24 13.60
N ALA A 175 -17.51 12.04 12.49
CA ALA A 175 -16.69 13.04 11.81
C ALA A 175 -16.66 12.76 10.30
N LYS A 176 -16.14 13.72 9.51
CA LYS A 176 -15.94 13.53 8.05
C LYS A 176 -14.58 12.92 7.69
N THR A 177 -13.86 12.43 8.68
CA THR A 177 -12.54 11.82 8.52
C THR A 177 -12.57 10.32 8.81
N PRO A 178 -11.65 9.54 8.23
CA PRO A 178 -10.65 9.95 7.25
C PRO A 178 -11.23 10.19 5.85
N SER A 179 -10.56 11.05 5.07
CA SER A 179 -10.78 11.11 3.61
C SER A 179 -10.08 9.92 2.96
N LEU A 180 -10.72 9.31 1.96
CA LEU A 180 -10.20 8.15 1.25
C LEU A 180 -9.71 8.55 -0.14
N HIS A 181 -8.55 8.05 -0.54
CA HIS A 181 -7.91 8.36 -1.81
C HIS A 181 -7.46 7.10 -2.53
N GLY A 182 -7.58 7.09 -3.85
CA GLY A 182 -7.01 6.05 -4.72
C GLY A 182 -5.94 6.66 -5.61
N TRP A 183 -4.71 6.13 -5.55
CA TRP A 183 -3.58 6.57 -6.35
C TRP A 183 -2.99 5.40 -7.12
N VAL A 184 -2.35 5.71 -8.23
CA VAL A 184 -1.55 4.74 -9.00
C VAL A 184 -0.16 5.35 -9.24
N TYR A 185 0.86 4.63 -8.83
CA TYR A 185 2.25 4.98 -9.07
C TYR A 185 2.74 4.33 -10.37
N ASP A 186 3.38 5.11 -11.23
CA ASP A 186 4.03 4.57 -12.42
C ASP A 186 5.51 4.32 -12.12
N VAL A 187 5.90 3.03 -12.05
CA VAL A 187 7.27 2.62 -11.77
C VAL A 187 8.26 2.93 -12.90
N ALA A 188 7.76 3.36 -14.05
CA ALA A 188 8.55 3.69 -15.24
C ALA A 188 8.72 5.20 -15.47
N ASN A 189 8.08 6.04 -14.65
CA ASN A 189 8.05 7.48 -14.89
C ASN A 189 8.20 8.31 -13.60
#